data_bd793337a285c5d6d4d829363fb11cde
#
_entry.id   bd793337a285c5d6d4d829363fb11cde
#
_cell.length_a   1.000
_cell.length_b   1.000
_cell.length_c   1.000
_cell.angle_alpha   90.00
_cell.angle_beta   90.00
_cell.angle_gamma   90.00
#
_symmetry.space_group_name_H-M   'P 1'
#
loop_
_entity.id
_entity.type
_entity.pdbx_description
1 polymer ?
#
loop_
_entity_poly.entity_id
_entity_poly.type
_entity_poly.pdbx_seq_one_letter_code
_entity_poly.pdbx_strand_id
1 'polypeptide(L)'
;EVITDIRFIMKRQSYVKVDTNTSISLPDKIGESKKINFADIVLSKEDVAAIDKSLEKTDNEELRAAFRKVQITARKREIYLEQHGYHRCGRCGMHMESKKEICPTCEYELHRAHIKDIKAVIRKYPYFKYSDCQQFIQCTFPDFAEAMRESIYFYLDKIYKGSINRRHMFMVAM
;
A
#
# COMPACT_ATOMS: atom_id res chain seq x y z
N GLU A 1 -33.12 8.91 24.64
CA GLU A 1 -32.17 7.85 25.02
C GLU A 1 -30.80 8.18 24.41
N VAL A 2 -29.82 8.33 25.26
CA VAL A 2 -28.45 8.62 24.87
C VAL A 2 -27.71 7.29 24.78
N ILE A 3 -27.24 6.92 23.57
CA ILE A 3 -26.40 5.74 23.39
C ILE A 3 -25.03 6.05 24.02
N THR A 4 -24.76 5.47 25.17
CA THR A 4 -23.55 5.74 25.95
C THR A 4 -22.41 4.75 25.67
N ASP A 5 -22.66 3.64 24.98
CA ASP A 5 -21.64 2.63 24.72
C ASP A 5 -21.91 1.89 23.40
N ILE A 6 -20.91 1.91 22.48
CA ILE A 6 -20.94 1.12 21.24
C ILE A 6 -19.86 0.05 21.37
N ARG A 7 -20.26 -1.16 21.70
CA ARG A 7 -19.35 -2.32 21.70
C ARG A 7 -19.34 -2.96 20.32
N PHE A 8 -18.24 -2.87 19.62
CA PHE A 8 -17.99 -3.70 18.46
C PHE A 8 -17.74 -5.14 18.91
N ILE A 9 -18.79 -5.92 18.99
CA ILE A 9 -18.65 -7.36 19.15
C ILE A 9 -18.29 -7.89 17.75
N MET A 10 -17.01 -8.10 17.48
CA MET A 10 -16.60 -8.96 16.38
C MET A 10 -17.07 -10.39 16.74
N LYS A 11 -18.34 -10.69 16.49
CA LYS A 11 -18.72 -12.09 16.30
C LYS A 11 -17.84 -12.56 15.16
N ARG A 12 -16.88 -13.46 15.44
CA ARG A 12 -16.40 -14.35 14.39
C ARG A 12 -17.68 -14.89 13.77
N GLN A 13 -18.05 -14.40 12.60
CA GLN A 13 -19.04 -15.04 11.79
C GLN A 13 -18.50 -16.47 11.69
N SER A 14 -19.17 -17.40 12.37
CA SER A 14 -19.00 -18.80 12.06
C SER A 14 -19.16 -18.83 10.57
N TYR A 15 -18.09 -19.15 9.87
CA TYR A 15 -18.09 -19.29 8.42
C TYR A 15 -19.41 -19.96 8.07
N VAL A 16 -20.34 -19.22 7.46
CA VAL A 16 -21.50 -19.82 6.83
C VAL A 16 -20.85 -20.89 5.99
N LYS A 17 -21.14 -22.17 6.30
CA LYS A 17 -20.78 -23.25 5.41
C LYS A 17 -21.45 -22.90 4.11
N VAL A 18 -20.73 -22.23 3.24
CA VAL A 18 -21.12 -22.02 1.86
C VAL A 18 -21.26 -23.44 1.36
N ASP A 19 -22.49 -23.83 1.03
CA ASP A 19 -22.73 -25.13 0.46
C ASP A 19 -21.73 -25.31 -0.65
N THR A 20 -20.88 -26.33 -0.50
CA THR A 20 -19.73 -26.61 -1.37
C THR A 20 -20.14 -26.93 -2.82
N ASN A 21 -21.42 -26.83 -3.14
CA ASN A 21 -21.99 -26.96 -4.48
C ASN A 21 -22.09 -25.65 -5.28
N THR A 22 -21.91 -24.50 -4.66
CA THR A 22 -21.62 -23.28 -5.42
C THR A 22 -20.11 -23.15 -5.50
N SER A 23 -19.54 -23.77 -6.52
CA SER A 23 -18.16 -23.53 -6.91
C SER A 23 -18.02 -22.06 -7.30
N ILE A 24 -17.82 -21.20 -6.30
CA ILE A 24 -17.07 -19.99 -6.53
C ILE A 24 -15.69 -20.52 -6.89
N SER A 25 -15.40 -20.61 -8.17
CA SER A 25 -14.06 -20.84 -8.65
C SER A 25 -13.22 -19.67 -8.15
N LEU A 26 -12.71 -19.81 -6.93
CA LEU A 26 -11.51 -19.09 -6.55
C LEU A 26 -10.55 -19.36 -7.71
N PRO A 27 -9.92 -18.32 -8.28
CA PRO A 27 -8.94 -18.54 -9.31
C PRO A 27 -7.96 -19.56 -8.76
N ASP A 28 -7.94 -20.75 -9.33
CA ASP A 28 -7.18 -21.95 -8.93
C ASP A 28 -5.66 -21.76 -9.00
N LYS A 29 -5.24 -20.52 -9.06
CA LYS A 29 -3.83 -20.13 -9.12
C LYS A 29 -3.59 -18.88 -8.26
N ILE A 30 -3.76 -19.02 -6.95
CA ILE A 30 -2.69 -18.44 -6.12
C ILE A 30 -1.49 -19.29 -6.54
N GLY A 31 -0.69 -18.75 -7.49
CA GLY A 31 0.33 -19.51 -8.15
C GLY A 31 1.11 -20.27 -7.11
N GLU A 32 1.21 -21.59 -7.28
CA GLU A 32 2.19 -22.35 -6.54
C GLU A 32 3.46 -21.53 -6.55
N SER A 33 3.82 -20.99 -5.40
CA SER A 33 5.05 -20.23 -5.28
C SER A 33 6.14 -21.23 -5.62
N LYS A 34 6.60 -21.22 -6.88
CA LYS A 34 7.68 -22.06 -7.32
C LYS A 34 8.77 -21.88 -6.28
N LYS A 35 9.04 -22.93 -5.51
CA LYS A 35 10.11 -22.89 -4.51
C LYS A 35 11.39 -22.58 -5.27
N ILE A 36 11.79 -21.32 -5.21
CA ILE A 36 12.99 -20.85 -5.90
C ILE A 36 14.16 -21.47 -5.15
N ASN A 37 14.89 -22.33 -5.84
CA ASN A 37 16.11 -22.90 -5.28
C ASN A 37 17.26 -21.90 -5.48
N PHE A 38 17.68 -21.24 -4.40
CA PHE A 38 18.82 -20.32 -4.42
C PHE A 38 20.18 -21.02 -4.26
N ALA A 39 20.21 -22.37 -4.23
CA ALA A 39 21.45 -23.12 -4.01
C ALA A 39 22.48 -22.89 -5.13
N ASP A 40 21.99 -22.76 -6.37
CA ASP A 40 22.84 -22.63 -7.57
C ASP A 40 23.44 -21.23 -7.75
N ILE A 41 22.97 -20.25 -6.94
CA ILE A 41 23.47 -18.87 -7.03
C ILE A 41 24.70 -18.71 -6.14
N VAL A 42 25.84 -18.49 -6.77
CA VAL A 42 27.09 -18.21 -6.09
C VAL A 42 27.27 -16.71 -5.94
N LEU A 43 27.50 -16.25 -4.72
CA LEU A 43 27.82 -14.85 -4.44
C LEU A 43 29.26 -14.52 -4.81
N SER A 44 29.50 -13.30 -5.26
CA SER A 44 30.86 -12.81 -5.47
C SER A 44 31.61 -12.66 -4.14
N LYS A 45 32.92 -12.68 -4.19
CA LYS A 45 33.73 -12.43 -3.00
C LYS A 45 33.52 -11.05 -2.42
N GLU A 46 33.23 -10.10 -3.29
CA GLU A 46 32.93 -8.70 -2.92
C GLU A 46 31.60 -8.59 -2.16
N ASP A 47 30.54 -9.30 -2.63
CA ASP A 47 29.25 -9.33 -1.94
C ASP A 47 29.38 -9.93 -0.53
N VAL A 48 30.13 -11.03 -0.40
CA VAL A 48 30.35 -11.66 0.90
C VAL A 48 31.15 -10.74 1.83
N ALA A 49 32.22 -10.10 1.34
CA ALA A 49 32.99 -9.15 2.13
C ALA A 49 32.19 -7.94 2.58
N ALA A 50 31.28 -7.42 1.72
CA ALA A 50 30.38 -6.32 2.06
C ALA A 50 29.39 -6.73 3.16
N ILE A 51 28.85 -7.96 3.10
CA ILE A 51 27.98 -8.51 4.12
C ILE A 51 28.75 -8.64 5.45
N ASP A 52 29.93 -9.24 5.45
CA ASP A 52 30.74 -9.44 6.65
C ASP A 52 31.11 -8.09 7.30
N LYS A 53 31.49 -7.10 6.50
CA LYS A 53 31.75 -5.74 6.96
C LYS A 53 30.54 -5.07 7.60
N SER A 54 29.35 -5.28 7.05
CA SER A 54 28.10 -4.71 7.62
C SER A 54 27.78 -5.25 9.02
N LEU A 55 28.29 -6.45 9.33
CA LEU A 55 28.04 -7.18 10.57
C LEU A 55 29.14 -7.01 11.63
N GLU A 56 30.23 -6.31 11.32
CA GLU A 56 31.35 -6.08 12.26
C GLU A 56 30.93 -5.42 13.57
N LYS A 57 29.88 -4.58 13.52
CA LYS A 57 29.37 -3.87 14.71
C LYS A 57 28.45 -4.70 15.60
N THR A 58 28.18 -5.95 15.22
CA THR A 58 27.28 -6.84 15.97
C THR A 58 28.11 -7.66 16.96
N ASP A 59 28.00 -7.37 18.26
CA ASP A 59 28.82 -8.01 19.29
C ASP A 59 28.43 -9.46 19.56
N ASN A 60 27.15 -9.80 19.38
CA ASN A 60 26.64 -11.15 19.60
C ASN A 60 26.92 -12.06 18.40
N GLU A 61 27.71 -13.12 18.62
CA GLU A 61 28.14 -14.02 17.55
C GLU A 61 26.99 -14.85 16.95
N GLU A 62 26.04 -15.31 17.75
CA GLU A 62 24.87 -16.05 17.27
C GLU A 62 23.99 -15.16 16.39
N LEU A 63 23.77 -13.92 16.83
CA LEU A 63 23.00 -12.93 16.09
C LEU A 63 23.69 -12.54 14.78
N ARG A 64 25.03 -12.38 14.83
CA ARG A 64 25.84 -12.13 13.63
C ARG A 64 25.71 -13.27 12.62
N ALA A 65 25.81 -14.53 13.07
CA ALA A 65 25.64 -15.70 12.21
C ALA A 65 24.23 -15.79 11.61
N ALA A 66 23.20 -15.47 12.38
CA ALA A 66 21.81 -15.44 11.91
C ALA A 66 21.60 -14.35 10.85
N PHE A 67 22.06 -13.12 11.11
CA PHE A 67 21.97 -12.02 10.14
C PHE A 67 22.76 -12.30 8.88
N ARG A 68 23.93 -12.89 9.00
CA ARG A 68 24.74 -13.30 7.85
C ARG A 68 23.98 -14.23 6.91
N LYS A 69 23.30 -15.25 7.46
CA LYS A 69 22.46 -16.16 6.67
C LYS A 69 21.32 -15.42 5.96
N VAL A 70 20.66 -14.52 6.66
CA VAL A 70 19.56 -13.71 6.10
C VAL A 70 20.07 -12.82 4.95
N GLN A 71 21.18 -12.10 5.16
CA GLN A 71 21.73 -11.21 4.15
C GLN A 71 22.24 -11.97 2.91
N ILE A 72 22.88 -13.12 3.10
CA ILE A 72 23.30 -14.02 2.00
C ILE A 72 22.07 -14.46 1.19
N THR A 73 21.01 -14.90 1.86
CA THR A 73 19.78 -15.34 1.19
C THR A 73 19.08 -14.18 0.47
N ALA A 74 19.04 -13.01 1.08
CA ALA A 74 18.49 -11.80 0.47
C ALA A 74 19.26 -11.41 -0.79
N ARG A 75 20.60 -11.42 -0.74
CA ARG A 75 21.44 -11.08 -1.89
C ARG A 75 21.30 -12.09 -3.03
N LYS A 76 21.24 -13.38 -2.72
CA LYS A 76 20.97 -14.42 -3.72
C LYS A 76 19.61 -14.20 -4.40
N ARG A 77 18.58 -13.84 -3.62
CA ARG A 77 17.26 -13.53 -4.16
C ARG A 77 17.31 -12.31 -5.09
N GLU A 78 18.05 -11.27 -4.75
CA GLU A 78 18.22 -10.10 -5.62
C GLU A 78 18.83 -10.48 -6.96
N ILE A 79 19.95 -11.21 -6.94
CA ILE A 79 20.64 -11.69 -8.16
C ILE A 79 19.68 -12.54 -9.01
N TYR A 80 18.91 -13.43 -8.36
CA TYR A 80 17.91 -14.23 -9.06
C TYR A 80 16.88 -13.36 -9.79
N LEU A 81 16.33 -12.37 -9.09
CA LEU A 81 15.32 -11.49 -9.66
C LEU A 81 15.87 -10.67 -10.84
N GLU A 82 17.08 -10.13 -10.71
CA GLU A 82 17.76 -9.40 -11.78
C GLU A 82 18.00 -10.29 -13.02
N GLN A 83 18.43 -11.54 -12.83
CA GLN A 83 18.63 -12.51 -13.91
C GLN A 83 17.33 -12.92 -14.61
N HIS A 84 16.19 -12.83 -13.92
CA HIS A 84 14.87 -13.18 -14.47
C HIS A 84 14.08 -11.97 -14.99
N GLY A 85 14.77 -10.85 -15.23
CA GLY A 85 14.17 -9.67 -15.86
C GLY A 85 13.36 -8.77 -14.92
N TYR A 86 13.46 -9.00 -13.61
CA TYR A 86 12.93 -8.06 -12.63
C TYR A 86 13.85 -6.85 -12.55
N HIS A 87 13.27 -5.68 -12.51
CA HIS A 87 14.02 -4.44 -12.29
C HIS A 87 13.59 -3.77 -11.00
N ARG A 88 14.39 -2.85 -10.51
CA ARG A 88 14.12 -2.13 -9.27
C ARG A 88 13.24 -0.92 -9.52
N CYS A 89 12.24 -0.72 -8.67
CA CYS A 89 11.48 0.51 -8.64
C CYS A 89 12.41 1.70 -8.37
N GLY A 90 12.35 2.73 -9.20
CA GLY A 90 13.20 3.92 -9.05
C GLY A 90 12.99 4.70 -7.76
N ARG A 91 11.87 4.47 -7.03
CA ARG A 91 11.56 5.18 -5.80
C ARG A 91 11.88 4.37 -4.53
N CYS A 92 11.42 3.13 -4.43
CA CYS A 92 11.56 2.33 -3.22
C CYS A 92 12.55 1.17 -3.33
N GLY A 93 13.10 0.92 -4.52
CA GLY A 93 14.05 -0.16 -4.76
C GLY A 93 13.42 -1.57 -4.80
N MET A 94 12.12 -1.71 -4.64
CA MET A 94 11.43 -3.00 -4.71
C MET A 94 11.56 -3.60 -6.11
N HIS A 95 11.86 -4.89 -6.20
CA HIS A 95 11.88 -5.58 -7.48
C HIS A 95 10.47 -5.80 -8.02
N MET A 96 10.31 -5.57 -9.32
CA MET A 96 9.02 -5.67 -10.01
C MET A 96 9.22 -6.24 -11.42
N GLU A 97 8.22 -6.99 -11.87
CA GLU A 97 8.19 -7.59 -13.19
C GLU A 97 7.66 -6.65 -14.28
N SER A 98 6.92 -5.61 -13.86
CA SER A 98 6.30 -4.65 -14.79
C SER A 98 7.37 -3.79 -15.46
N LYS A 99 7.14 -3.39 -16.71
CA LYS A 99 8.02 -2.47 -17.46
C LYS A 99 7.94 -1.01 -16.97
N LYS A 100 7.14 -0.72 -15.94
CA LYS A 100 6.99 0.61 -15.36
C LYS A 100 8.22 0.97 -14.52
N GLU A 101 8.59 2.23 -14.50
CA GLU A 101 9.70 2.74 -13.67
C GLU A 101 9.40 2.69 -12.17
N ILE A 102 8.14 2.77 -11.80
CA ILE A 102 7.67 2.86 -10.41
C ILE A 102 6.71 1.71 -10.11
N CYS A 103 6.83 1.12 -8.93
CA CYS A 103 5.94 0.05 -8.50
C CYS A 103 4.52 0.58 -8.20
N PRO A 104 3.48 -0.26 -8.28
CA PRO A 104 2.10 0.16 -8.02
C PRO A 104 1.90 0.81 -6.65
N THR A 105 2.63 0.38 -5.64
CA THR A 105 2.59 0.99 -4.29
C THR A 105 3.10 2.42 -4.31
N CYS A 106 4.24 2.67 -4.93
CA CYS A 106 4.77 4.02 -5.07
C CYS A 106 3.91 4.91 -5.98
N GLU A 107 3.33 4.35 -7.04
CA GLU A 107 2.36 5.04 -7.90
C GLU A 107 1.14 5.48 -7.09
N TYR A 108 0.59 4.59 -6.28
CA TYR A 108 -0.52 4.89 -5.38
C TYR A 108 -0.16 5.95 -4.33
N GLU A 109 1.01 5.87 -3.71
CA GLU A 109 1.48 6.89 -2.75
C GLU A 109 1.63 8.27 -3.38
N LEU A 110 2.15 8.34 -4.60
CA LEU A 110 2.25 9.60 -5.34
C LEU A 110 0.87 10.18 -5.66
N HIS A 111 -0.05 9.33 -6.12
CA HIS A 111 -1.43 9.74 -6.36
C HIS A 111 -2.09 10.24 -5.06
N ARG A 112 -1.95 9.52 -3.95
CA ARG A 112 -2.48 9.95 -2.63
C ARG A 112 -1.87 11.27 -2.15
N ALA A 113 -0.59 11.48 -2.38
CA ALA A 113 0.06 12.77 -2.06
C ALA A 113 -0.54 13.91 -2.91
N HIS A 114 -0.71 13.66 -4.21
CA HIS A 114 -1.34 14.62 -5.12
C HIS A 114 -2.78 14.97 -4.71
N ILE A 115 -3.61 13.96 -4.41
CA ILE A 115 -4.96 14.19 -3.86
C ILE A 115 -4.93 15.01 -2.58
N LYS A 116 -3.95 14.78 -1.70
CA LYS A 116 -3.78 15.57 -0.47
C LYS A 116 -3.51 17.05 -0.76
N ASP A 117 -2.71 17.33 -1.79
CA ASP A 117 -2.39 18.71 -2.19
C ASP A 117 -3.62 19.40 -2.79
N ILE A 118 -4.39 18.71 -3.64
CA ILE A 118 -5.68 19.22 -4.14
C ILE A 118 -6.65 19.51 -2.97
N LYS A 119 -6.73 18.62 -1.99
CA LYS A 119 -7.57 18.82 -0.79
C LYS A 119 -7.13 20.04 0.02
N ALA A 120 -5.84 20.35 0.06
CA ALA A 120 -5.36 21.53 0.74
C ALA A 120 -5.88 22.82 0.05
N VAL A 121 -5.91 22.86 -1.28
CA VAL A 121 -6.50 23.96 -2.07
C VAL A 121 -8.01 24.06 -1.80
N ILE A 122 -8.74 22.95 -1.89
CA ILE A 122 -10.19 22.92 -1.65
C ILE A 122 -10.55 23.37 -0.21
N ARG A 123 -9.76 22.98 0.79
CA ARG A 123 -9.98 23.40 2.18
C ARG A 123 -9.79 24.88 2.38
N LYS A 124 -8.85 25.49 1.64
CA LYS A 124 -8.63 26.93 1.68
C LYS A 124 -9.72 27.70 0.93
N TYR A 125 -10.22 27.11 -0.15
CA TYR A 125 -11.20 27.73 -1.03
C TYR A 125 -12.35 26.73 -1.34
N PRO A 126 -13.33 26.57 -0.43
CA PRO A 126 -14.37 25.54 -0.55
C PRO A 126 -15.31 25.71 -1.74
N TYR A 127 -15.35 26.91 -2.32
CA TYR A 127 -16.26 27.24 -3.46
C TYR A 127 -15.60 27.05 -4.82
N PHE A 128 -14.34 26.65 -4.87
CA PHE A 128 -13.65 26.45 -6.12
C PHE A 128 -14.29 25.34 -6.95
N LYS A 129 -14.50 25.66 -8.22
CA LYS A 129 -14.79 24.68 -9.26
C LYS A 129 -13.50 24.05 -9.76
N TYR A 130 -13.62 23.03 -10.57
CA TYR A 130 -12.46 22.37 -11.18
C TYR A 130 -11.54 23.35 -11.93
N SER A 131 -12.13 24.24 -12.76
CA SER A 131 -11.38 25.27 -13.50
C SER A 131 -10.58 26.22 -12.61
N ASP A 132 -11.13 26.53 -11.43
CA ASP A 132 -10.47 27.44 -10.50
C ASP A 132 -9.32 26.73 -9.77
N CYS A 133 -9.52 25.45 -9.45
CA CYS A 133 -8.49 24.62 -8.82
C CYS A 133 -7.27 24.43 -9.73
N GLN A 134 -7.49 24.31 -11.03
CA GLN A 134 -6.41 24.17 -12.03
C GLN A 134 -5.45 25.38 -12.10
N GLN A 135 -5.87 26.54 -11.63
CA GLN A 135 -5.00 27.74 -11.58
C GLN A 135 -3.96 27.63 -10.44
N PHE A 136 -4.20 26.79 -9.46
CA PHE A 136 -3.32 26.61 -8.28
C PHE A 136 -2.54 25.32 -8.31
N ILE A 137 -3.14 24.27 -8.88
CA ILE A 137 -2.52 22.95 -8.95
C ILE A 137 -2.97 22.22 -10.22
N GLN A 138 -2.02 21.65 -10.94
CA GLN A 138 -2.35 20.84 -12.10
C GLN A 138 -3.02 19.54 -11.62
N CYS A 139 -4.28 19.34 -11.97
CA CYS A 139 -5.04 18.16 -11.60
C CYS A 139 -5.98 17.74 -12.73
N THR A 140 -6.36 16.47 -12.75
CA THR A 140 -7.42 15.95 -13.60
C THR A 140 -8.78 16.08 -12.96
N PHE A 141 -9.85 16.04 -13.75
CA PHE A 141 -11.20 16.08 -13.19
C PHE A 141 -11.49 14.90 -12.21
N PRO A 142 -11.10 13.64 -12.49
CA PRO A 142 -11.23 12.55 -11.53
C PRO A 142 -10.53 12.81 -10.20
N ASP A 143 -9.29 13.34 -10.21
CA ASP A 143 -8.54 13.66 -9.00
C ASP A 143 -9.24 14.74 -8.19
N PHE A 144 -9.71 15.80 -8.86
CA PHE A 144 -10.48 16.85 -8.22
C PHE A 144 -11.77 16.30 -7.59
N ALA A 145 -12.52 15.46 -8.31
CA ALA A 145 -13.76 14.86 -7.82
C ALA A 145 -13.50 13.94 -6.61
N GLU A 146 -12.40 13.18 -6.60
CA GLU A 146 -11.98 12.37 -5.45
C GLU A 146 -11.64 13.27 -4.25
N ALA A 147 -10.81 14.29 -4.46
CA ALA A 147 -10.42 15.23 -3.42
C ALA A 147 -11.62 16.00 -2.85
N MET A 148 -12.57 16.37 -3.70
CA MET A 148 -13.81 17.06 -3.28
C MET A 148 -14.67 16.15 -2.43
N ARG A 149 -14.93 14.90 -2.84
CA ARG A 149 -15.67 13.92 -2.06
C ARG A 149 -15.08 13.71 -0.67
N GLU A 150 -13.76 13.48 -0.59
CA GLU A 150 -13.08 13.31 0.70
C GLU A 150 -13.14 14.58 1.56
N SER A 151 -13.11 15.76 0.96
CA SER A 151 -13.24 17.03 1.67
C SER A 151 -14.65 17.23 2.20
N ILE A 152 -15.68 16.90 1.43
CA ILE A 152 -17.08 16.95 1.86
C ILE A 152 -17.29 16.04 3.07
N TYR A 153 -16.80 14.80 3.03
CA TYR A 153 -16.88 13.89 4.17
C TYR A 153 -16.23 14.49 5.43
N PHE A 154 -15.05 15.11 5.27
CA PHE A 154 -14.37 15.76 6.37
C PHE A 154 -15.20 16.91 6.98
N TYR A 155 -15.82 17.77 6.15
CA TYR A 155 -16.66 18.86 6.61
C TYR A 155 -17.95 18.35 7.27
N LEU A 156 -18.59 17.36 6.68
CA LEU A 156 -19.78 16.74 7.26
C LEU A 156 -19.47 16.11 8.62
N ASP A 157 -18.32 15.46 8.75
CA ASP A 157 -17.88 14.90 10.03
C ASP A 157 -17.67 15.98 11.08
N LYS A 158 -17.08 17.08 10.69
CA LYS A 158 -16.80 18.22 11.58
C LYS A 158 -18.09 18.97 12.01
N ILE A 159 -19.06 19.11 11.10
CA ILE A 159 -20.31 19.85 11.36
C ILE A 159 -21.29 18.98 12.17
N TYR A 160 -21.39 17.71 11.83
CA TYR A 160 -22.43 16.83 12.39
C TYR A 160 -21.92 15.88 13.48
N LYS A 161 -20.78 16.16 14.12
CA LYS A 161 -20.18 15.43 15.25
C LYS A 161 -21.05 14.30 15.82
N GLY A 162 -21.06 13.13 15.17
CA GLY A 162 -21.74 11.95 15.69
C GLY A 162 -23.18 11.68 15.24
N SER A 163 -23.85 12.58 14.49
CA SER A 163 -25.19 12.29 13.96
C SER A 163 -25.11 11.55 12.63
N ILE A 164 -25.04 10.21 12.70
CA ILE A 164 -24.97 9.32 11.53
C ILE A 164 -26.15 9.51 10.57
N ASN A 165 -27.36 9.72 11.12
CA ASN A 165 -28.58 9.88 10.33
C ASN A 165 -28.60 11.15 9.48
N ARG A 166 -28.11 12.28 10.01
CA ARG A 166 -28.04 13.53 9.24
C ARG A 166 -26.99 13.48 8.14
N ARG A 167 -25.85 12.81 8.36
CA ARG A 167 -24.85 12.55 7.32
C ARG A 167 -25.44 11.76 6.17
N HIS A 168 -26.19 10.70 6.49
CA HIS A 168 -26.78 9.82 5.48
C HIS A 168 -27.81 10.57 4.63
N MET A 169 -28.68 11.35 5.25
CA MET A 169 -29.68 12.16 4.54
C MET A 169 -29.03 13.19 3.61
N PHE A 170 -27.93 13.84 4.03
CA PHE A 170 -27.25 14.82 3.19
C PHE A 170 -26.55 14.17 1.99
N MET A 171 -25.98 12.98 2.17
CA MET A 171 -25.32 12.23 1.11
C MET A 171 -26.27 11.67 0.04
N VAL A 172 -27.52 11.40 0.41
CA VAL A 172 -28.57 10.93 -0.52
C VAL A 172 -29.18 12.11 -1.31
N ALA A 173 -29.08 13.33 -0.77
CA ALA A 173 -29.65 14.54 -1.40
C ALA A 173 -28.68 15.23 -2.38
N MET A 174 -27.42 14.79 -2.46
CA MET A 174 -26.42 15.24 -3.43
C MET A 174 -26.28 14.27 -4.62
#